data_cedd9ec79aab2ef3524dd04db4fd9d1c
#
_entry.id   cedd9ec79aab2ef3524dd04db4fd9d1c
#
_cell.length_a   1.000
_cell.length_b   1.000
_cell.length_c   1.000
_cell.angle_alpha   90.00
_cell.angle_beta   90.00
_cell.angle_gamma   90.00
#
_symmetry.space_group_name_H-M   'P 1'
#
loop_
_entity.id
_entity.type
_entity.pdbx_description
1 polymer ?
#
loop_
_entity_poly.entity_id
_entity_poly.type
_entity_poly.pdbx_seq_one_letter_code
_entity_poly.pdbx_strand_id
1 'polypeptide(L)'
;MTTQAQSQHEHLSSPIVRVGVDTDLDRRMLDEREWLLTDGAGGYAMGSASGMPTRRYHSLLTCALLPPVERVVLLHSTADILWLHPDTPRARPVDLAAAHFADGTRLGGGPSKLVQFEVGDEAVWTYDVGDGATLRKRLYIHEFRAAATLRYELVGAHGVLECRPLLGMRDHHHLNHETDPHVRLAGTACGRSATIQRGDITMTLDATGGSSVQFRSKLHWWHDLKYQLESDRGYDDTEHLFCPGSFFLGLEEPAMLLARLGGHAEDEDLLTWPPPGLERKEKRIETEIHQADRDAEEDD
;
A
#
# COMPACT_ATOMS: atom_id res chain seq x y z
N MET A 1 44.61 -4.12 -7.40
CA MET A 1 43.51 -3.20 -7.10
C MET A 1 42.25 -4.02 -7.17
N THR A 2 41.77 -4.44 -5.99
CA THR A 2 40.68 -5.40 -5.86
C THR A 2 39.41 -4.59 -5.56
N THR A 3 38.51 -4.57 -6.53
CA THR A 3 37.18 -3.91 -6.38
C THR A 3 36.33 -4.78 -5.46
N GLN A 4 36.14 -4.34 -4.24
CA GLN A 4 35.10 -4.91 -3.34
C GLN A 4 33.74 -4.47 -3.86
N ALA A 5 32.99 -5.41 -4.42
CA ALA A 5 31.56 -5.29 -4.60
C ALA A 5 30.92 -5.28 -3.21
N GLN A 6 30.39 -4.16 -2.78
CA GLN A 6 29.51 -4.07 -1.64
C GLN A 6 28.20 -4.81 -2.00
N SER A 7 28.05 -6.02 -1.47
CA SER A 7 26.74 -6.68 -1.45
C SER A 7 25.85 -5.88 -0.52
N GLN A 8 24.90 -5.16 -1.07
CA GLN A 8 23.77 -4.63 -0.30
C GLN A 8 23.02 -5.86 0.23
N HIS A 9 23.13 -6.13 1.52
CA HIS A 9 22.28 -7.10 2.19
C HIS A 9 20.82 -6.57 2.09
N GLU A 10 20.05 -7.17 1.21
CA GLU A 10 18.59 -7.06 1.27
C GLU A 10 18.15 -7.69 2.60
N HIS A 11 17.76 -6.86 3.55
CA HIS A 11 17.14 -7.30 4.79
C HIS A 11 15.76 -7.90 4.45
N LEU A 12 15.71 -9.21 4.37
CA LEU A 12 14.50 -9.98 4.14
C LEU A 12 14.01 -10.49 5.49
N SER A 13 13.01 -9.83 6.08
CA SER A 13 12.12 -10.57 6.96
C SER A 13 11.60 -11.75 6.15
N SER A 14 11.80 -13.00 6.63
CA SER A 14 11.38 -14.16 5.85
C SER A 14 9.86 -14.10 5.66
N PRO A 15 9.33 -14.00 4.43
CA PRO A 15 7.90 -13.95 4.22
C PRO A 15 7.27 -15.24 4.73
N ILE A 16 6.17 -15.11 5.49
CA ILE A 16 5.39 -16.27 5.95
C ILE A 16 4.75 -16.99 4.77
N VAL A 17 4.33 -16.20 3.76
CA VAL A 17 3.72 -16.72 2.53
C VAL A 17 4.31 -15.99 1.32
N ARG A 18 4.73 -16.77 0.34
CA ARG A 18 5.18 -16.28 -0.97
C ARG A 18 4.38 -16.96 -2.08
N VAL A 19 3.87 -16.19 -3.03
CA VAL A 19 3.14 -16.69 -4.19
C VAL A 19 3.78 -16.12 -5.45
N GLY A 20 4.35 -17.00 -6.28
CA GLY A 20 4.76 -16.68 -7.65
C GLY A 20 3.54 -16.63 -8.57
N VAL A 21 3.63 -15.88 -9.65
CA VAL A 21 2.53 -15.69 -10.61
C VAL A 21 3.04 -16.00 -12.01
N ASP A 22 2.99 -17.27 -12.38
CA ASP A 22 3.52 -17.75 -13.67
C ASP A 22 2.44 -17.93 -14.74
N THR A 23 1.19 -18.12 -14.34
CA THR A 23 0.08 -18.43 -15.25
C THR A 23 -1.13 -17.50 -15.07
N ASP A 24 -2.00 -17.43 -16.08
CA ASP A 24 -3.28 -16.70 -15.98
C ASP A 24 -4.23 -17.32 -14.94
N LEU A 25 -4.10 -18.61 -14.67
CA LEU A 25 -4.85 -19.29 -13.62
C LEU A 25 -4.41 -18.81 -12.24
N ASP A 26 -3.10 -18.69 -12.01
CA ASP A 26 -2.54 -18.14 -10.77
C ASP A 26 -3.08 -16.75 -10.52
N ARG A 27 -3.09 -15.89 -11.56
CA ARG A 27 -3.60 -14.50 -11.45
C ARG A 27 -5.06 -14.44 -11.01
N ARG A 28 -5.92 -15.32 -11.52
CA ARG A 28 -7.34 -15.36 -11.13
C ARG A 28 -7.52 -15.84 -9.69
N MET A 29 -6.74 -16.82 -9.27
CA MET A 29 -6.76 -17.31 -7.89
C MET A 29 -6.26 -16.30 -6.86
N LEU A 30 -5.46 -15.32 -7.27
CA LEU A 30 -4.94 -14.27 -6.37
C LEU A 30 -6.01 -13.29 -5.91
N ASP A 31 -7.11 -13.11 -6.64
CA ASP A 31 -8.24 -12.28 -6.22
C ASP A 31 -8.96 -12.89 -5.00
N GLU A 32 -8.88 -14.22 -4.83
CA GLU A 32 -9.50 -14.98 -3.74
C GLU A 32 -8.55 -15.22 -2.56
N ARG A 33 -7.24 -15.04 -2.75
CA ARG A 33 -6.24 -15.21 -1.69
C ARG A 33 -6.13 -13.93 -0.88
N GLU A 34 -6.66 -13.96 0.32
CA GLU A 34 -6.66 -12.81 1.23
C GLU A 34 -5.44 -12.84 2.15
N TRP A 35 -5.00 -11.65 2.50
CA TRP A 35 -3.95 -11.41 3.50
C TRP A 35 -4.42 -10.38 4.53
N LEU A 36 -3.78 -10.39 5.71
CA LEU A 36 -4.10 -9.50 6.82
C LEU A 36 -2.82 -9.12 7.57
N LEU A 37 -2.64 -7.82 7.80
CA LEU A 37 -1.68 -7.26 8.75
C LEU A 37 -2.46 -6.52 9.84
N THR A 38 -1.97 -6.53 11.08
CA THR A 38 -2.63 -5.87 12.22
C THR A 38 -1.68 -4.93 12.94
N ASP A 39 -2.22 -3.85 13.51
CA ASP A 39 -1.46 -2.86 14.27
C ASP A 39 -1.38 -3.16 15.79
N GLY A 40 -2.00 -4.25 16.24
CA GLY A 40 -2.07 -4.61 17.65
C GLY A 40 -3.09 -3.81 18.50
N ALA A 41 -3.67 -2.74 17.94
CA ALA A 41 -4.66 -1.88 18.61
C ALA A 41 -6.09 -2.04 18.06
N GLY A 42 -6.32 -2.99 17.15
CA GLY A 42 -7.60 -3.24 16.49
C GLY A 42 -7.70 -2.65 15.08
N GLY A 43 -6.69 -1.89 14.64
CA GLY A 43 -6.50 -1.48 13.26
C GLY A 43 -5.89 -2.61 12.42
N TYR A 44 -6.04 -2.50 11.10
CA TYR A 44 -5.55 -3.52 10.16
C TYR A 44 -5.35 -2.96 8.76
N ALA A 45 -4.59 -3.70 7.96
CA ALA A 45 -4.59 -3.68 6.51
C ALA A 45 -4.95 -5.07 6.00
N MET A 46 -5.84 -5.15 5.01
CA MET A 46 -6.36 -6.41 4.47
C MET A 46 -6.63 -6.26 2.98
N GLY A 47 -6.38 -7.30 2.20
CA GLY A 47 -6.66 -7.29 0.78
C GLY A 47 -6.52 -8.64 0.13
N SER A 48 -6.72 -8.70 -1.19
CA SER A 48 -6.35 -9.85 -1.99
C SER A 48 -4.87 -9.79 -2.39
N ALA A 49 -4.27 -10.93 -2.65
CA ALA A 49 -2.88 -11.01 -3.10
C ALA A 49 -2.65 -10.31 -4.46
N SER A 50 -3.67 -10.23 -5.32
CA SER A 50 -3.61 -9.47 -6.57
C SER A 50 -3.65 -7.95 -6.38
N GLY A 51 -4.05 -7.46 -5.21
CA GLY A 51 -4.35 -6.06 -4.94
C GLY A 51 -5.76 -5.63 -5.38
N MET A 52 -6.58 -6.53 -5.96
CA MET A 52 -7.96 -6.27 -6.34
C MET A 52 -8.85 -6.23 -5.08
N PRO A 53 -9.54 -5.14 -4.78
CA PRO A 53 -10.50 -5.12 -3.68
C PRO A 53 -11.71 -6.01 -4.04
N THR A 54 -11.95 -7.06 -3.24
CA THR A 54 -13.06 -8.01 -3.45
C THR A 54 -14.06 -8.01 -2.31
N ARG A 55 -13.73 -7.35 -1.17
CA ARG A 55 -14.59 -7.20 -0.01
C ARG A 55 -14.65 -5.76 0.47
N ARG A 56 -15.74 -5.38 1.14
CA ARG A 56 -15.91 -4.08 1.84
C ARG A 56 -14.85 -3.82 2.91
N TYR A 57 -14.25 -4.88 3.47
CA TYR A 57 -13.23 -4.81 4.51
C TYR A 57 -11.80 -4.62 3.97
N HIS A 58 -11.60 -4.80 2.65
CA HIS A 58 -10.29 -4.59 2.03
C HIS A 58 -9.89 -3.12 2.14
N SER A 59 -8.70 -2.90 2.68
CA SER A 59 -8.11 -1.56 2.86
C SER A 59 -6.61 -1.65 3.09
N LEU A 60 -5.90 -0.61 2.74
CA LEU A 60 -4.48 -0.43 3.06
C LEU A 60 -4.28 0.20 4.45
N LEU A 61 -5.34 0.81 5.02
CA LEU A 61 -5.35 1.28 6.40
C LEU A 61 -6.79 1.38 6.90
N THR A 62 -7.11 0.55 7.88
CA THR A 62 -8.29 0.68 8.76
C THR A 62 -7.80 0.93 10.17
N CYS A 63 -8.30 1.96 10.84
CA CYS A 63 -7.94 2.33 12.20
C CYS A 63 -9.08 2.10 13.16
N ALA A 64 -8.78 1.74 14.42
CA ALA A 64 -9.73 1.76 15.51
C ALA A 64 -9.75 3.15 16.15
N LEU A 65 -10.91 3.84 16.16
CA LEU A 65 -11.07 5.15 16.81
C LEU A 65 -11.09 5.02 18.34
N LEU A 66 -11.71 3.95 18.84
CA LEU A 66 -11.70 3.55 20.24
C LEU A 66 -11.12 2.12 20.35
N PRO A 67 -9.79 1.95 20.44
CA PRO A 67 -9.18 0.63 20.44
C PRO A 67 -9.80 -0.34 21.44
N PRO A 68 -10.19 -1.58 21.05
CA PRO A 68 -10.01 -2.18 19.71
C PRO A 68 -11.22 -2.06 18.78
N VAL A 69 -12.17 -1.17 19.07
CA VAL A 69 -13.48 -1.04 18.39
C VAL A 69 -13.60 0.27 17.60
N GLU A 70 -14.77 0.49 16.99
CA GLU A 70 -15.07 1.66 16.14
C GLU A 70 -14.07 1.81 14.99
N ARG A 71 -14.01 0.78 14.14
CA ARG A 71 -13.07 0.74 13.04
C ARG A 71 -13.53 1.57 11.86
N VAL A 72 -12.63 2.39 11.34
CA VAL A 72 -12.85 3.27 10.17
C VAL A 72 -11.86 2.91 9.07
N VAL A 73 -12.36 2.61 7.88
CA VAL A 73 -11.54 2.50 6.66
C VAL A 73 -11.09 3.89 6.28
N LEU A 74 -9.80 4.17 6.38
CA LEU A 74 -9.19 5.45 5.98
C LEU A 74 -8.68 5.39 4.54
N LEU A 75 -7.57 4.66 4.32
CA LEU A 75 -7.01 4.43 3.00
C LEU A 75 -7.51 3.09 2.47
N HIS A 76 -8.43 3.14 1.51
CA HIS A 76 -8.97 1.92 0.91
C HIS A 76 -7.94 1.27 -0.03
N SER A 77 -7.48 2.00 -1.02
CA SER A 77 -6.53 1.52 -2.03
C SER A 77 -5.75 2.67 -2.66
N THR A 78 -4.83 2.36 -3.56
CA THR A 78 -4.20 3.36 -4.44
C THR A 78 -4.38 2.95 -5.90
N ALA A 79 -4.73 3.91 -6.75
CA ALA A 79 -4.74 3.73 -8.19
C ALA A 79 -3.43 4.32 -8.76
N ASP A 80 -2.44 3.45 -8.91
CA ASP A 80 -1.08 3.83 -9.25
C ASP A 80 -0.87 3.80 -10.76
N ILE A 81 -0.19 4.80 -11.33
CA ILE A 81 0.32 4.82 -12.70
C ILE A 81 1.82 5.12 -12.64
N LEU A 82 2.63 4.23 -13.17
CA LEU A 82 4.07 4.46 -13.32
C LEU A 82 4.37 5.02 -14.71
N TRP A 83 4.92 6.22 -14.77
CA TRP A 83 5.44 6.83 -15.99
C TRP A 83 6.90 6.47 -16.14
N LEU A 84 7.20 5.51 -17.04
CA LEU A 84 8.58 5.12 -17.35
C LEU A 84 9.19 6.12 -18.33
N HIS A 85 10.46 6.48 -18.10
CA HIS A 85 11.26 7.37 -18.94
C HIS A 85 10.55 8.69 -19.29
N PRO A 86 9.96 9.43 -18.30
CA PRO A 86 8.97 10.49 -18.53
C PRO A 86 9.46 11.63 -19.44
N ASP A 87 10.75 11.94 -19.39
CA ASP A 87 11.35 13.06 -20.13
C ASP A 87 12.05 12.62 -21.43
N THR A 88 11.69 11.47 -21.98
CA THR A 88 12.30 10.89 -23.17
C THR A 88 11.25 10.53 -24.23
N PRO A 89 11.67 10.31 -25.51
CA PRO A 89 10.78 9.78 -26.53
C PRO A 89 10.24 8.35 -26.23
N ARG A 90 10.76 7.68 -25.21
CA ARG A 90 10.29 6.37 -24.73
C ARG A 90 9.28 6.48 -23.59
N ALA A 91 8.85 7.69 -23.25
CA ALA A 91 7.87 7.93 -22.18
C ALA A 91 6.62 7.09 -22.40
N ARG A 92 6.24 6.28 -21.42
CA ARG A 92 5.03 5.47 -21.47
C ARG A 92 4.43 5.27 -20.06
N PRO A 93 3.11 5.27 -19.97
CA PRO A 93 2.44 4.90 -18.72
C PRO A 93 2.37 3.38 -18.57
N VAL A 94 2.51 2.94 -17.34
CA VAL A 94 2.24 1.57 -16.88
C VAL A 94 1.15 1.66 -15.84
N ASP A 95 -0.07 1.25 -16.20
CA ASP A 95 -1.19 1.20 -15.28
C ASP A 95 -1.00 0.05 -14.30
N LEU A 96 -1.11 0.35 -13.00
CA LEU A 96 -1.00 -0.58 -11.88
C LEU A 96 -2.26 -0.59 -11.01
N ALA A 97 -3.30 0.13 -11.44
CA ALA A 97 -4.57 0.15 -10.72
C ALA A 97 -5.25 -1.21 -10.73
N ALA A 98 -5.97 -1.50 -9.65
CA ALA A 98 -6.80 -2.67 -9.51
C ALA A 98 -8.16 -2.25 -8.93
N ALA A 99 -9.22 -2.36 -9.72
CA ALA A 99 -10.58 -2.05 -9.31
C ALA A 99 -11.60 -2.77 -10.20
N HIS A 100 -12.74 -3.10 -9.63
CA HIS A 100 -13.91 -3.60 -10.36
C HIS A 100 -15.06 -2.60 -10.18
N PHE A 101 -15.87 -2.39 -11.20
CA PHE A 101 -16.99 -1.44 -11.19
C PHE A 101 -18.31 -2.15 -11.47
N ALA A 102 -19.42 -1.56 -11.04
CA ALA A 102 -20.75 -2.13 -11.18
C ALA A 102 -21.21 -2.30 -12.65
N ASP A 103 -20.68 -1.48 -13.56
CA ASP A 103 -20.90 -1.59 -15.00
C ASP A 103 -20.14 -2.74 -15.68
N GLY A 104 -19.36 -3.51 -14.92
CA GLY A 104 -18.51 -4.59 -15.39
C GLY A 104 -17.11 -4.14 -15.83
N THR A 105 -16.81 -2.86 -15.82
CA THR A 105 -15.45 -2.36 -16.07
C THR A 105 -14.47 -2.90 -15.02
N ARG A 106 -13.30 -3.35 -15.46
CA ARG A 106 -12.24 -3.84 -14.58
C ARG A 106 -10.92 -3.16 -14.91
N LEU A 107 -10.36 -2.48 -13.94
CA LEU A 107 -8.97 -2.05 -13.98
C LEU A 107 -8.10 -3.19 -13.44
N GLY A 108 -7.32 -3.78 -14.31
CA GLY A 108 -6.49 -4.96 -13.97
C GLY A 108 -5.03 -4.74 -14.33
N GLY A 109 -4.58 -3.49 -14.39
CA GLY A 109 -3.21 -3.13 -14.77
C GLY A 109 -2.19 -3.74 -13.82
N GLY A 110 -2.36 -3.56 -12.51
CA GLY A 110 -1.52 -4.14 -11.47
C GLY A 110 -1.55 -5.67 -11.49
N PRO A 111 -2.73 -6.32 -11.34
CA PRO A 111 -2.83 -7.78 -11.38
C PRO A 111 -2.20 -8.42 -12.61
N SER A 112 -2.30 -7.79 -13.79
CA SER A 112 -1.72 -8.33 -15.04
C SER A 112 -0.19 -8.31 -15.09
N LYS A 113 0.46 -7.48 -14.29
CA LYS A 113 1.91 -7.28 -14.21
C LYS A 113 2.53 -7.89 -12.96
N LEU A 114 1.71 -8.36 -12.04
CA LEU A 114 2.16 -8.99 -10.81
C LEU A 114 2.92 -10.28 -11.13
N VAL A 115 4.15 -10.40 -10.66
CA VAL A 115 4.99 -11.59 -10.80
C VAL A 115 5.23 -12.29 -9.46
N GLN A 116 5.08 -11.56 -8.35
CA GLN A 116 5.24 -12.12 -7.02
C GLN A 116 4.44 -11.33 -5.99
N PHE A 117 3.83 -12.04 -5.06
CA PHE A 117 3.25 -11.49 -3.84
C PHE A 117 3.83 -12.19 -2.62
N GLU A 118 4.18 -11.43 -1.59
CA GLU A 118 4.72 -11.93 -0.33
C GLU A 118 4.00 -11.24 0.82
N VAL A 119 3.78 -11.98 1.91
CA VAL A 119 3.26 -11.42 3.15
C VAL A 119 3.95 -12.03 4.35
N GLY A 120 4.32 -11.19 5.30
CA GLY A 120 4.93 -11.52 6.58
C GLY A 120 4.65 -10.38 7.54
N ASP A 121 5.66 -9.64 7.96
CA ASP A 121 5.52 -8.40 8.74
C ASP A 121 5.07 -7.22 7.86
N GLU A 122 5.16 -7.36 6.56
CA GLU A 122 4.69 -6.45 5.53
C GLU A 122 4.03 -7.22 4.39
N ALA A 123 3.25 -6.55 3.55
CA ALA A 123 2.78 -7.08 2.29
C ALA A 123 3.59 -6.48 1.14
N VAL A 124 4.08 -7.31 0.22
CA VAL A 124 4.98 -6.92 -0.87
C VAL A 124 4.45 -7.42 -2.20
N TRP A 125 4.24 -6.51 -3.13
CA TRP A 125 3.90 -6.79 -4.51
C TRP A 125 5.10 -6.46 -5.40
N THR A 126 5.48 -7.39 -6.26
CA THR A 126 6.53 -7.21 -7.27
C THR A 126 5.89 -7.27 -8.65
N TYR A 127 6.07 -6.21 -9.43
CA TYR A 127 5.49 -6.06 -10.76
C TYR A 127 6.59 -6.04 -11.82
N ASP A 128 6.43 -6.83 -12.88
CA ASP A 128 7.18 -6.63 -14.12
C ASP A 128 6.54 -5.46 -14.88
N VAL A 129 7.28 -4.37 -15.00
CA VAL A 129 6.81 -3.16 -15.68
C VAL A 129 7.33 -3.02 -17.12
N GLY A 130 8.01 -4.07 -17.59
CA GLY A 130 8.59 -4.15 -18.93
C GLY A 130 10.00 -3.56 -19.02
N ASP A 131 10.65 -3.76 -20.17
CA ASP A 131 12.02 -3.30 -20.43
C ASP A 131 13.07 -3.83 -19.44
N GLY A 132 12.80 -4.98 -18.80
CA GLY A 132 13.66 -5.55 -17.76
C GLY A 132 13.58 -4.80 -16.41
N ALA A 133 12.62 -3.91 -16.26
CA ALA A 133 12.41 -3.14 -15.03
C ALA A 133 11.35 -3.78 -14.13
N THR A 134 11.56 -3.61 -12.84
CA THR A 134 10.68 -4.13 -11.79
C THR A 134 10.28 -3.03 -10.84
N LEU A 135 8.98 -2.92 -10.52
CA LEU A 135 8.49 -2.09 -9.44
C LEU A 135 8.13 -2.97 -8.25
N ARG A 136 8.66 -2.62 -7.08
CA ARG A 136 8.30 -3.22 -5.79
C ARG A 136 7.46 -2.23 -5.00
N LYS A 137 6.26 -2.66 -4.58
CA LYS A 137 5.35 -1.93 -3.69
C LYS A 137 5.28 -2.69 -2.38
N ARG A 138 5.57 -2.02 -1.27
CA ARG A 138 5.57 -2.60 0.08
C ARG A 138 4.58 -1.84 0.94
N LEU A 139 3.84 -2.55 1.78
CA LEU A 139 2.92 -1.99 2.77
C LEU A 139 3.31 -2.49 4.16
N TYR A 140 3.58 -1.57 5.05
CA TYR A 140 3.81 -1.81 6.47
C TYR A 140 2.75 -1.09 7.31
N ILE A 141 2.17 -1.77 8.31
CA ILE A 141 1.28 -1.16 9.29
C ILE A 141 2.04 -0.94 10.60
N HIS A 142 1.99 0.29 11.11
CA HIS A 142 2.74 0.67 12.31
C HIS A 142 2.01 0.24 13.57
N GLU A 143 2.72 -0.50 14.44
CA GLU A 143 2.18 -1.02 15.69
C GLU A 143 1.72 0.12 16.61
N PHE A 144 0.45 0.08 17.05
CA PHE A 144 -0.19 1.03 17.97
C PHE A 144 -0.17 2.50 17.53
N ARG A 145 -0.02 2.78 16.22
CA ARG A 145 0.13 4.15 15.69
C ARG A 145 -1.00 4.61 14.78
N ALA A 146 -1.97 3.77 14.48
CA ALA A 146 -3.04 4.05 13.52
C ALA A 146 -2.48 4.63 12.20
N ALA A 147 -1.43 4.03 11.67
CA ALA A 147 -0.69 4.48 10.50
C ALA A 147 -0.19 3.31 9.65
N ALA A 148 -0.07 3.55 8.34
CA ALA A 148 0.53 2.62 7.39
C ALA A 148 1.44 3.36 6.41
N THR A 149 2.56 2.74 6.04
CA THR A 149 3.51 3.25 5.04
C THR A 149 3.48 2.38 3.80
N LEU A 150 3.26 3.00 2.65
CA LEU A 150 3.53 2.43 1.34
C LEU A 150 4.92 2.87 0.89
N ARG A 151 5.76 1.92 0.50
CA ARG A 151 7.08 2.20 -0.08
C ARG A 151 7.14 1.65 -1.49
N TYR A 152 7.65 2.47 -2.39
CA TYR A 152 7.82 2.14 -3.81
C TYR A 152 9.28 2.19 -4.19
N GLU A 153 9.73 1.18 -4.92
CA GLU A 153 11.11 1.04 -5.39
C GLU A 153 11.11 0.54 -6.83
N LEU A 154 11.73 1.29 -7.73
CA LEU A 154 11.87 0.96 -9.14
C LEU A 154 13.31 0.54 -9.42
N VAL A 155 13.49 -0.63 -10.01
CA VAL A 155 14.79 -1.17 -10.39
C VAL A 155 14.84 -1.38 -11.90
N GLY A 156 15.93 -0.98 -12.52
CA GLY A 156 16.17 -1.22 -13.96
C GLY A 156 15.64 -0.11 -14.88
N ALA A 157 15.00 0.94 -14.36
CA ALA A 157 14.52 2.05 -15.17
C ALA A 157 14.48 3.36 -14.38
N HIS A 158 14.22 4.47 -15.09
CA HIS A 158 13.82 5.76 -14.49
C HIS A 158 12.31 5.92 -14.58
N GLY A 159 11.68 6.49 -13.56
CA GLY A 159 10.24 6.67 -13.58
C GLY A 159 9.71 7.63 -12.54
N VAL A 160 8.49 8.11 -12.80
CA VAL A 160 7.69 8.87 -11.86
C VAL A 160 6.40 8.09 -11.59
N LEU A 161 6.13 7.79 -10.33
CA LEU A 161 4.88 7.18 -9.92
C LEU A 161 3.84 8.26 -9.64
N GLU A 162 2.71 8.20 -10.31
CA GLU A 162 1.49 8.91 -9.95
C GLU A 162 0.65 8.01 -9.04
N CYS A 163 0.70 8.25 -7.74
CA CYS A 163 -0.09 7.55 -6.73
C CYS A 163 -1.35 8.32 -6.43
N ARG A 164 -2.52 7.72 -6.66
CA ARG A 164 -3.86 8.28 -6.39
C ARG A 164 -4.49 7.53 -5.23
N PRO A 165 -4.45 8.08 -4.00
CA PRO A 165 -5.09 7.45 -2.86
C PRO A 165 -6.61 7.50 -3.00
N LEU A 166 -7.28 6.37 -2.77
CA LEU A 166 -8.72 6.23 -2.72
C LEU A 166 -9.15 6.02 -1.27
N LEU A 167 -9.99 6.92 -0.77
CA LEU A 167 -10.32 7.04 0.64
C LEU A 167 -11.76 6.63 0.89
N GLY A 168 -11.96 5.75 1.87
CA GLY A 168 -13.30 5.38 2.35
C GLY A 168 -13.80 6.36 3.40
N MET A 169 -12.99 6.65 4.42
CA MET A 169 -13.30 7.48 5.58
C MET A 169 -14.68 7.14 6.19
N ARG A 170 -14.96 5.86 6.33
CA ARG A 170 -16.25 5.29 6.75
C ARG A 170 -16.09 4.19 7.77
N ASP A 171 -17.14 3.93 8.54
CA ASP A 171 -17.21 2.69 9.33
C ASP A 171 -16.96 1.47 8.43
N HIS A 172 -16.22 0.48 8.93
CA HIS A 172 -15.77 -0.63 8.11
C HIS A 172 -16.90 -1.62 7.71
N HIS A 173 -18.06 -1.56 8.37
CA HIS A 173 -19.24 -2.36 8.02
C HIS A 173 -20.12 -1.70 6.97
N HIS A 174 -20.04 -0.37 6.81
CA HIS A 174 -20.87 0.40 5.90
C HIS A 174 -20.14 0.69 4.58
N LEU A 175 -20.90 1.01 3.53
CA LEU A 175 -20.40 1.45 2.23
C LEU A 175 -20.87 2.87 1.94
N ASN A 176 -20.09 3.64 1.19
CA ASN A 176 -20.49 4.98 0.75
C ASN A 176 -21.31 4.88 -0.56
N HIS A 177 -22.61 5.11 -0.51
CA HIS A 177 -23.49 5.11 -1.69
C HIS A 177 -23.71 6.49 -2.29
N GLU A 178 -23.29 7.52 -1.58
CA GLU A 178 -23.42 8.91 -2.01
C GLU A 178 -22.10 9.63 -1.87
N THR A 179 -21.91 10.65 -2.72
CA THR A 179 -20.79 11.57 -2.56
C THR A 179 -21.07 12.48 -1.38
N ASP A 180 -20.23 12.40 -0.34
CA ASP A 180 -20.41 13.19 0.85
C ASP A 180 -19.71 14.56 0.71
N PRO A 181 -20.46 15.68 0.66
CA PRO A 181 -19.89 17.02 0.54
C PRO A 181 -19.05 17.43 1.78
N HIS A 182 -19.17 16.71 2.90
CA HIS A 182 -18.37 16.95 4.10
C HIS A 182 -16.98 16.31 4.05
N VAL A 183 -16.71 15.45 3.05
CA VAL A 183 -15.36 14.99 2.78
C VAL A 183 -14.61 16.08 2.04
N ARG A 184 -13.57 16.64 2.66
CA ARG A 184 -12.84 17.78 2.13
C ARG A 184 -11.34 17.66 2.33
N LEU A 185 -10.59 18.26 1.42
CA LEU A 185 -9.18 18.55 1.64
C LEU A 185 -9.09 19.72 2.62
N ALA A 186 -8.65 19.45 3.84
CA ALA A 186 -8.56 20.43 4.92
C ALA A 186 -7.25 21.24 4.87
N GLY A 187 -6.19 20.69 4.26
CA GLY A 187 -4.90 21.37 4.13
C GLY A 187 -3.90 20.59 3.29
N THR A 188 -2.87 21.32 2.87
CA THR A 188 -1.67 20.75 2.23
C THR A 188 -0.45 21.41 2.86
N ALA A 189 0.64 20.66 3.06
CA ALA A 189 1.88 21.22 3.58
C ALA A 189 3.04 20.92 2.61
N CYS A 190 3.82 21.95 2.30
CA CYS A 190 5.05 21.88 1.50
C CYS A 190 4.91 21.15 0.15
N GLY A 191 3.69 21.04 -0.42
CA GLY A 191 3.44 20.30 -1.65
C GLY A 191 3.69 18.79 -1.54
N ARG A 192 3.81 18.24 -0.32
CA ARG A 192 4.15 16.83 -0.05
C ARG A 192 3.08 16.12 0.76
N SER A 193 2.14 16.85 1.34
CA SER A 193 1.13 16.28 2.19
C SER A 193 -0.27 16.75 1.86
N ALA A 194 -1.24 15.96 2.25
CA ALA A 194 -2.66 16.26 2.14
C ALA A 194 -3.36 15.83 3.44
N THR A 195 -4.08 16.75 4.07
CA THR A 195 -4.94 16.47 5.21
C THR A 195 -6.38 16.46 4.75
N ILE A 196 -7.08 15.36 4.98
CA ILE A 196 -8.47 15.13 4.59
C ILE A 196 -9.32 15.02 5.85
N GLN A 197 -10.50 15.63 5.82
CA GLN A 197 -11.44 15.61 6.93
C GLN A 197 -12.83 15.16 6.47
N ARG A 198 -13.49 14.34 7.28
CA ARG A 198 -14.90 13.98 7.19
C ARG A 198 -15.50 13.95 8.60
N GLY A 199 -16.36 14.92 8.91
CA GLY A 199 -16.85 15.09 10.29
C GLY A 199 -15.69 15.26 11.27
N ASP A 200 -15.65 14.43 12.31
CA ASP A 200 -14.60 14.42 13.32
C ASP A 200 -13.37 13.57 12.93
N ILE A 201 -13.47 12.83 11.81
CA ILE A 201 -12.38 12.00 11.32
C ILE A 201 -11.44 12.88 10.49
N THR A 202 -10.19 12.93 10.89
CA THR A 202 -9.10 13.56 10.12
C THR A 202 -8.08 12.49 9.79
N MET A 203 -7.57 12.50 8.56
CA MET A 203 -6.42 11.71 8.16
C MET A 203 -5.41 12.57 7.42
N THR A 204 -4.15 12.18 7.50
CA THR A 204 -3.07 12.81 6.77
C THR A 204 -2.35 11.80 5.91
N LEU A 205 -2.02 12.24 4.69
CA LEU A 205 -1.16 11.56 3.74
C LEU A 205 0.12 12.40 3.60
N ASP A 206 1.27 11.82 3.90
CA ASP A 206 2.58 12.46 3.82
C ASP A 206 3.48 11.66 2.88
N ALA A 207 4.06 12.31 1.87
CA ALA A 207 4.99 11.66 0.96
C ALA A 207 6.43 12.15 1.20
N THR A 208 7.39 11.21 1.17
CA THR A 208 8.81 11.48 1.41
C THR A 208 9.71 10.53 0.62
N GLY A 209 11.02 10.77 0.66
CA GLY A 209 11.98 10.02 -0.14
C GLY A 209 11.85 10.33 -1.64
N GLY A 210 12.41 9.44 -2.47
CA GLY A 210 12.43 9.65 -3.91
C GLY A 210 13.31 10.82 -4.35
N SER A 211 13.54 10.94 -5.65
CA SER A 211 14.28 12.08 -6.23
C SER A 211 13.43 13.35 -6.29
N SER A 212 12.11 13.21 -6.28
CA SER A 212 11.16 14.32 -6.22
C SER A 212 9.83 13.87 -5.62
N VAL A 213 9.15 14.78 -4.92
CA VAL A 213 7.80 14.56 -4.36
C VAL A 213 6.93 15.78 -4.63
N GLN A 214 5.75 15.57 -5.21
CA GLN A 214 4.77 16.62 -5.41
C GLN A 214 3.36 16.10 -5.23
N PHE A 215 2.56 16.74 -4.37
CA PHE A 215 1.12 16.56 -4.32
C PHE A 215 0.41 17.57 -5.22
N ARG A 216 -0.51 17.09 -6.05
CA ARG A 216 -1.42 17.92 -6.87
C ARG A 216 -2.85 17.61 -6.51
N SER A 217 -3.53 18.59 -5.95
CA SER A 217 -4.94 18.47 -5.59
C SER A 217 -5.82 18.41 -6.85
N LYS A 218 -6.66 17.38 -6.91
CA LYS A 218 -7.74 17.25 -7.89
C LYS A 218 -8.84 16.41 -7.25
N LEU A 219 -9.77 17.08 -6.56
CA LEU A 219 -10.84 16.44 -5.82
C LEU A 219 -11.83 15.78 -6.77
N HIS A 220 -12.07 14.49 -6.60
CA HIS A 220 -13.10 13.76 -7.36
C HIS A 220 -13.51 12.49 -6.62
N TRP A 221 -14.61 11.89 -7.06
CA TRP A 221 -15.08 10.63 -6.56
C TRP A 221 -14.91 9.54 -7.63
N TRP A 222 -14.50 8.37 -7.17
CA TRP A 222 -14.59 7.14 -7.94
C TRP A 222 -15.93 6.50 -7.58
N HIS A 223 -16.80 6.33 -8.58
CA HIS A 223 -18.16 5.85 -8.39
C HIS A 223 -18.26 4.36 -8.66
N ASP A 224 -19.17 3.70 -7.94
CA ASP A 224 -19.64 2.34 -8.23
C ASP A 224 -18.52 1.28 -8.25
N LEU A 225 -17.51 1.43 -7.37
CA LEU A 225 -16.58 0.33 -7.15
C LEU A 225 -17.34 -0.87 -6.62
N LYS A 226 -17.01 -2.06 -7.13
CA LYS A 226 -17.74 -3.30 -6.84
C LYS A 226 -16.86 -4.32 -6.13
N TYR A 227 -17.44 -4.97 -5.11
CA TYR A 227 -16.82 -6.02 -4.33
C TYR A 227 -17.42 -7.38 -4.69
N GLN A 228 -16.71 -8.15 -5.51
CA GLN A 228 -17.25 -9.39 -6.08
C GLN A 228 -17.64 -10.41 -5.02
N LEU A 229 -16.84 -10.60 -3.96
CA LEU A 229 -17.15 -11.56 -2.91
C LEU A 229 -18.34 -11.14 -2.02
N GLU A 230 -18.68 -9.85 -1.97
CA GLU A 230 -19.91 -9.39 -1.33
C GLU A 230 -21.11 -9.67 -2.24
N SER A 231 -20.99 -9.40 -3.57
CA SER A 231 -22.03 -9.75 -4.57
C SER A 231 -22.40 -11.23 -4.52
N ASP A 232 -21.39 -12.11 -4.51
CA ASP A 232 -21.56 -13.57 -4.53
C ASP A 232 -22.30 -14.08 -3.29
N ARG A 233 -22.26 -13.30 -2.19
CA ARG A 233 -22.95 -13.59 -0.93
C ARG A 233 -24.30 -12.88 -0.80
N GLY A 234 -24.68 -12.05 -1.77
CA GLY A 234 -25.91 -11.27 -1.75
C GLY A 234 -25.90 -10.12 -0.74
N TYR A 235 -24.71 -9.62 -0.39
CA TYR A 235 -24.54 -8.45 0.44
C TYR A 235 -24.44 -7.18 -0.40
N ASP A 236 -24.54 -6.03 0.26
CA ASP A 236 -24.24 -4.72 -0.30
C ASP A 236 -22.78 -4.69 -0.78
N ASP A 237 -22.57 -4.37 -2.07
CA ASP A 237 -21.35 -4.69 -2.81
C ASP A 237 -20.75 -3.53 -3.59
N THR A 238 -21.34 -2.34 -3.51
CA THR A 238 -20.85 -1.18 -4.28
C THR A 238 -20.62 0.03 -3.40
N GLU A 239 -19.57 0.79 -3.68
CA GLU A 239 -19.33 2.05 -2.99
C GLU A 239 -18.66 3.12 -3.86
N HIS A 240 -18.72 4.36 -3.37
CA HIS A 240 -17.99 5.51 -3.88
C HIS A 240 -16.79 5.83 -2.99
N LEU A 241 -15.62 6.06 -3.61
CA LEU A 241 -14.39 6.42 -2.91
C LEU A 241 -13.94 7.83 -3.28
N PHE A 242 -13.48 8.58 -2.29
CA PHE A 242 -12.96 9.92 -2.48
C PHE A 242 -11.47 9.90 -2.85
N CYS A 243 -11.09 10.68 -3.86
CA CYS A 243 -9.71 10.91 -4.25
C CYS A 243 -9.37 12.39 -4.09
N PRO A 244 -8.42 12.75 -3.20
CA PRO A 244 -8.03 14.14 -2.97
C PRO A 244 -7.11 14.71 -4.06
N GLY A 245 -6.55 13.86 -4.90
CA GLY A 245 -5.57 14.19 -5.92
C GLY A 245 -4.50 13.14 -6.09
N SER A 246 -3.36 13.52 -6.63
CA SER A 246 -2.25 12.61 -6.94
C SER A 246 -0.95 13.05 -6.27
N PHE A 247 -0.20 12.07 -5.76
CA PHE A 247 1.19 12.23 -5.39
C PHE A 247 2.07 11.79 -6.56
N PHE A 248 2.97 12.65 -7.00
CA PHE A 248 3.97 12.34 -8.01
C PHE A 248 5.30 12.10 -7.29
N LEU A 249 5.83 10.89 -7.42
CA LEU A 249 7.01 10.40 -6.73
C LEU A 249 8.07 10.01 -7.76
N GLY A 250 9.19 10.74 -7.80
CA GLY A 250 10.34 10.36 -8.64
C GLY A 250 11.06 9.16 -8.04
N LEU A 251 11.22 8.09 -8.81
CA LEU A 251 11.70 6.79 -8.33
C LEU A 251 13.16 6.47 -8.72
N GLU A 252 14.03 7.49 -8.86
CA GLU A 252 15.49 7.28 -8.91
C GLU A 252 16.02 6.78 -7.56
N GLU A 253 15.29 7.08 -6.49
CA GLU A 253 15.44 6.55 -5.14
C GLU A 253 14.09 6.07 -4.63
N PRO A 254 14.04 5.15 -3.63
CA PRO A 254 12.79 4.70 -3.06
C PRO A 254 11.97 5.84 -2.45
N ALA A 255 10.68 5.88 -2.76
CA ALA A 255 9.73 6.86 -2.23
C ALA A 255 8.68 6.20 -1.32
N MET A 256 8.13 6.98 -0.40
CA MET A 256 7.14 6.53 0.58
C MET A 256 5.93 7.44 0.61
N LEU A 257 4.77 6.84 0.88
CA LEU A 257 3.53 7.50 1.23
C LEU A 257 3.07 6.97 2.59
N LEU A 258 3.10 7.80 3.60
CA LEU A 258 2.55 7.54 4.92
C LEU A 258 1.09 7.97 4.95
N ALA A 259 0.20 7.08 5.36
CA ALA A 259 -1.19 7.35 5.69
C ALA A 259 -1.40 7.19 7.20
N ARG A 260 -2.08 8.13 7.85
CA ARG A 260 -2.34 8.07 9.30
C ARG A 260 -3.63 8.74 9.71
N LEU A 261 -4.18 8.28 10.81
CA LEU A 261 -5.27 8.95 11.51
C LEU A 261 -4.75 10.23 12.20
N GLY A 262 -5.52 11.30 12.13
CA GLY A 262 -5.17 12.59 12.72
C GLY A 262 -4.45 13.54 11.77
N GLY A 263 -4.09 14.72 12.31
CA GLY A 263 -3.34 15.76 11.61
C GLY A 263 -1.83 15.44 11.55
N HIS A 264 -1.05 16.43 11.08
CA HIS A 264 0.40 16.33 11.13
C HIS A 264 0.87 16.12 12.56
N ALA A 265 1.61 15.05 12.82
CA ALA A 265 2.35 14.84 14.05
C ALA A 265 3.84 15.00 13.75
N GLU A 266 4.60 15.40 14.77
CA GLU A 266 6.06 15.51 14.71
C GLU A 266 6.75 14.12 14.81
N ASP A 267 6.04 13.04 14.46
CA ASP A 267 6.56 11.67 14.51
C ASP A 267 7.45 11.38 13.28
N GLU A 268 8.65 11.93 13.29
CA GLU A 268 9.62 11.73 12.21
C GLU A 268 10.00 10.26 11.99
N ASP A 269 9.87 9.43 13.03
CA ASP A 269 10.13 8.00 12.98
C ASP A 269 9.18 7.23 12.04
N LEU A 270 7.96 7.73 11.80
CA LEU A 270 7.03 7.13 10.83
C LEU A 270 7.43 7.34 9.37
N LEU A 271 8.30 8.33 9.11
CA LEU A 271 8.80 8.68 7.79
C LEU A 271 10.17 8.07 7.47
N THR A 272 10.63 7.11 8.29
CA THR A 272 11.89 6.39 8.10
C THR A 272 11.67 4.98 7.54
N TRP A 273 12.67 4.45 6.84
CA TRP A 273 12.66 3.06 6.39
C TRP A 273 14.01 2.38 6.68
N PRO A 274 14.06 1.16 7.23
CA PRO A 274 12.87 0.43 7.74
C PRO A 274 12.22 1.13 8.93
N PRO A 275 10.89 0.97 9.11
CA PRO A 275 10.23 1.51 10.29
C PRO A 275 10.78 0.86 11.56
N PRO A 276 10.85 1.57 12.71
CA PRO A 276 11.46 1.04 13.94
C PRO A 276 10.87 -0.28 14.43
N GLY A 277 9.58 -0.53 14.15
CA GLY A 277 8.90 -1.79 14.46
C GLY A 277 9.42 -2.96 13.63
N LEU A 278 9.59 -2.76 12.33
CA LEU A 278 10.13 -3.76 11.40
C LEU A 278 11.58 -4.08 11.75
N GLU A 279 12.42 -3.08 11.97
CA GLU A 279 13.82 -3.25 12.36
C GLU A 279 13.97 -4.04 13.67
N ARG A 280 13.09 -3.81 14.66
CA ARG A 280 13.12 -4.58 15.94
C ARG A 280 12.76 -6.05 15.73
N LYS A 281 11.81 -6.35 14.84
CA LYS A 281 11.41 -7.73 14.53
C LYS A 281 12.53 -8.46 13.80
N GLU A 282 13.19 -7.83 12.84
CA GLU A 282 14.35 -8.39 12.13
C GLU A 282 15.47 -8.75 13.12
N LYS A 283 15.88 -7.82 13.99
CA LYS A 283 16.90 -8.06 15.01
C LYS A 283 16.55 -9.19 15.99
N ARG A 284 15.26 -9.32 16.35
CA ARG A 284 14.80 -10.41 17.22
C ARG A 284 14.94 -11.77 16.53
N ILE A 285 14.54 -11.88 15.27
CA ILE A 285 14.65 -13.10 14.47
C ILE A 285 16.11 -13.50 14.31
N GLU A 286 17.00 -12.57 13.98
CA GLU A 286 18.45 -12.82 13.88
C GLU A 286 19.01 -13.34 15.20
N THR A 287 18.59 -12.77 16.34
CA THR A 287 19.03 -13.22 17.66
C THR A 287 18.54 -14.63 17.98
N GLU A 288 17.26 -14.93 17.67
CA GLU A 288 16.66 -16.26 17.88
C GLU A 288 17.35 -17.32 17.01
N ILE A 289 17.69 -17.02 15.74
CA ILE A 289 18.44 -17.93 14.86
C ILE A 289 19.84 -18.18 15.42
N HIS A 290 20.57 -17.14 15.79
CA HIS A 290 21.92 -17.28 16.37
C HIS A 290 21.93 -18.05 17.70
N GLN A 291 20.84 -17.97 18.47
CA GLN A 291 20.73 -18.77 19.69
C GLN A 291 20.46 -20.24 19.37
N ALA A 292 19.54 -20.50 18.41
CA ALA A 292 19.23 -21.87 17.99
C ALA A 292 20.46 -22.59 17.38
N ASP A 293 21.25 -21.86 16.57
CA ASP A 293 22.49 -22.39 15.99
C ASP A 293 23.52 -22.77 17.10
N ARG A 294 23.67 -21.93 18.14
CA ARG A 294 24.56 -22.22 19.28
C ARG A 294 24.08 -23.41 20.11
N ASP A 295 22.77 -23.47 20.39
CA ASP A 295 22.19 -24.57 21.16
C ASP A 295 22.34 -25.90 20.40
N ALA A 296 22.30 -25.89 19.06
CA ALA A 296 22.55 -27.07 18.22
C ALA A 296 24.02 -27.52 18.21
N GLU A 297 24.99 -26.58 18.36
CA GLU A 297 26.41 -26.87 18.42
C GLU A 297 26.86 -27.40 19.82
N GLU A 298 26.08 -27.09 20.89
CA GLU A 298 26.35 -27.57 22.24
C GLU A 298 25.79 -28.99 22.51
N ASP A 299 24.82 -29.45 21.68
CA ASP A 299 24.20 -30.79 21.79
C ASP A 299 24.92 -31.88 20.94
N ASP A 300 25.97 -31.54 20.14
CA ASP A 300 26.81 -32.45 19.38
C ASP A 300 28.19 -32.68 20.13
#